data_c64161a61d9e9659faee8d3f8a1075d5
#
_entry.id   c64161a61d9e9659faee8d3f8a1075d5
#
_cell.length_a   1.000
_cell.length_b   1.000
_cell.length_c   1.000
_cell.angle_alpha   90.00
_cell.angle_beta   90.00
_cell.angle_gamma   90.00
#
_symmetry.space_group_name_H-M   'P 1'
#
loop_
_entity.id
_entity.type
_entity.pdbx_description
1 polymer ?
#
loop_
_entity_poly.entity_id
_entity_poly.type
_entity_poly.pdbx_seq_one_letter_code
_entity_poly.pdbx_strand_id
1 'polypeptide(L)'
;MQKTVAPNPDALLRKLLSERILVLDGSMGVLLQSRGLSEADTRGERFKAHPHDLKGCDGVLVLSRPDVILGVHREYLEAGADLITTATFNGSSISLADYGLEPIALELNVE
;
A
#
# COMPACT_ATOMS: atom_id res chain seq x y z
N MET A 1 19.78 14.86 14.86
CA MET A 1 18.31 14.65 14.67
C MET A 1 17.83 13.68 15.73
N GLN A 2 17.11 14.16 16.73
CA GLN A 2 16.49 13.26 17.71
C GLN A 2 15.39 12.46 16.99
N LYS A 3 15.53 11.14 16.97
CA LYS A 3 14.42 10.26 16.63
C LYS A 3 13.36 10.48 17.71
N THR A 4 12.29 11.16 17.40
CA THR A 4 11.08 11.10 18.20
C THR A 4 10.67 9.63 18.26
N VAL A 5 10.79 9.04 19.44
CA VAL A 5 10.30 7.68 19.68
C VAL A 5 8.79 7.76 19.49
N ALA A 6 8.30 7.15 18.41
CA ALA A 6 6.87 7.04 18.20
C ALA A 6 6.24 6.39 19.44
N PRO A 7 5.09 6.90 19.93
CA PRO A 7 4.41 6.27 21.05
C PRO A 7 4.14 4.79 20.71
N ASN A 8 4.20 3.93 21.71
CA ASN A 8 3.92 2.51 21.52
C ASN A 8 2.56 2.34 20.80
N PRO A 9 2.53 1.80 19.58
CA PRO A 9 1.30 1.72 18.79
C PRO A 9 0.18 0.94 19.49
N ASP A 10 0.53 -0.13 20.22
CA ASP A 10 -0.46 -0.92 20.96
C ASP A 10 -1.11 -0.10 22.09
N ALA A 11 -0.32 0.62 22.85
CA ALA A 11 -0.82 1.47 23.93
C ALA A 11 -1.71 2.60 23.40
N LEU A 12 -1.31 3.24 22.30
CA LEU A 12 -2.11 4.27 21.66
C LEU A 12 -3.43 3.71 21.13
N LEU A 13 -3.40 2.57 20.46
CA LEU A 13 -4.59 1.91 19.92
C LEU A 13 -5.58 1.58 21.04
N ARG A 14 -5.12 0.97 22.12
CA ARG A 14 -5.96 0.63 23.29
C ARG A 14 -6.57 1.86 23.93
N LYS A 15 -5.79 2.91 24.08
CA LYS A 15 -6.28 4.18 24.62
C LYS A 15 -7.41 4.74 23.75
N LEU A 16 -7.21 4.85 22.46
CA LEU A 16 -8.21 5.39 21.54
C LEU A 16 -9.48 4.53 21.51
N LEU A 17 -9.34 3.21 21.49
CA LEU A 17 -10.49 2.29 21.53
C LEU A 17 -11.29 2.39 22.83
N SER A 18 -10.68 2.79 23.93
CA SER A 18 -11.40 3.02 25.19
C SER A 18 -12.21 4.34 25.18
N GLU A 19 -11.86 5.26 24.30
CA GLU A 19 -12.48 6.60 24.24
C GLU A 19 -13.59 6.67 23.17
N ARG A 20 -13.41 5.96 22.04
CA ARG A 20 -14.33 6.03 20.90
C ARG A 20 -14.18 4.85 19.95
N ILE A 21 -15.14 4.71 19.04
CA ILE A 21 -15.05 3.79 17.91
C ILE A 21 -14.03 4.34 16.92
N LEU A 22 -13.14 3.48 16.46
CA LEU A 22 -12.18 3.81 15.41
C LEU A 22 -12.69 3.34 14.05
N VAL A 23 -12.38 4.10 13.02
CA VAL A 23 -12.80 3.81 11.65
C VAL A 23 -11.60 3.30 10.85
N LEU A 24 -11.73 2.11 10.31
CA LEU A 24 -10.77 1.54 9.37
C LEU A 24 -11.05 2.08 7.96
N ASP A 25 -10.00 2.17 7.13
CA ASP A 25 -10.15 2.50 5.73
C ASP A 25 -10.95 1.45 4.95
N GLY A 26 -11.20 1.73 3.67
CA GLY A 26 -11.91 0.85 2.77
C GLY A 26 -11.02 0.28 1.66
N SER A 27 -11.63 -0.02 0.52
CA SER A 27 -10.96 -0.68 -0.60
C SER A 27 -9.85 0.17 -1.22
N MET A 28 -8.65 -0.35 -1.22
CA MET A 28 -7.53 0.18 -1.99
C MET A 28 -7.77 0.00 -3.49
N GLY A 29 -8.19 -1.20 -3.90
CA GLY A 29 -8.37 -1.56 -5.31
C GLY A 29 -9.35 -0.66 -6.05
N VAL A 30 -10.48 -0.31 -5.45
CA VAL A 30 -11.48 0.57 -6.06
C VAL A 30 -10.90 1.95 -6.34
N LEU A 31 -10.18 2.53 -5.40
CA LEU A 31 -9.56 3.85 -5.59
C LEU A 31 -8.40 3.80 -6.59
N LEU A 32 -7.65 2.71 -6.63
CA LEU A 32 -6.60 2.51 -7.63
C LEU A 32 -7.20 2.39 -9.04
N GLN A 33 -8.29 1.65 -9.21
CA GLN A 33 -8.99 1.56 -10.48
C GLN A 33 -9.50 2.91 -10.97
N SER A 34 -9.96 3.76 -10.07
CA SER A 34 -10.42 5.11 -10.42
C SER A 34 -9.31 6.02 -10.95
N ARG A 35 -8.05 5.69 -10.68
CA ARG A 35 -6.89 6.44 -11.20
C ARG A 35 -6.65 6.19 -12.69
N GLY A 36 -7.18 5.11 -13.26
CA GLY A 36 -7.03 4.79 -14.68
C GLY A 36 -5.59 4.54 -15.10
N LEU A 37 -4.78 3.92 -14.26
CA LEU A 37 -3.37 3.66 -14.55
C LEU A 37 -3.20 2.71 -15.73
N SER A 38 -2.33 3.08 -16.67
CA SER A 38 -1.91 2.21 -17.78
C SER A 38 -0.89 1.18 -17.32
N GLU A 39 -0.55 0.21 -18.19
CA GLU A 39 0.56 -0.71 -17.93
C GLU A 39 1.87 0.04 -17.69
N ALA A 40 2.15 1.05 -18.49
CA ALA A 40 3.36 1.88 -18.32
C ALA A 40 3.37 2.62 -16.99
N ASP A 41 2.23 3.15 -16.56
CA ASP A 41 2.10 3.81 -15.26
C ASP A 41 2.35 2.83 -14.10
N THR A 42 1.82 1.62 -14.21
CA THR A 42 1.97 0.57 -13.19
C THR A 42 3.43 0.12 -13.07
N ARG A 43 4.13 -0.01 -14.20
CA ARG A 43 5.56 -0.36 -14.21
C ARG A 43 6.43 0.74 -13.57
N GLY A 44 6.11 2.01 -13.82
CA GLY A 44 6.98 3.12 -13.50
C GLY A 44 8.35 2.96 -14.18
N GLU A 45 9.36 3.64 -13.66
CA GLU A 45 10.73 3.49 -14.16
C GLU A 45 11.36 2.16 -13.72
N ARG A 46 11.04 1.73 -12.50
CA ARG A 46 11.68 0.55 -11.89
C ARG A 46 11.44 -0.75 -12.65
N PHE A 47 10.22 -0.97 -13.13
CA PHE A 47 9.82 -2.20 -13.80
C PHE A 47 9.64 -2.05 -15.32
N LYS A 48 10.20 -1.01 -15.89
CA LYS A 48 10.06 -0.66 -17.30
C LYS A 48 10.43 -1.81 -18.25
N ALA A 49 11.46 -2.57 -17.91
CA ALA A 49 11.95 -3.69 -18.72
C ALA A 49 11.47 -5.07 -18.22
N HIS A 50 10.53 -5.11 -17.27
CA HIS A 50 10.03 -6.38 -16.74
C HIS A 50 9.28 -7.15 -17.84
N PRO A 51 9.53 -8.49 -17.98
CA PRO A 51 9.00 -9.26 -19.13
C PRO A 51 7.50 -9.55 -19.06
N HIS A 52 6.86 -9.47 -17.89
CA HIS A 52 5.43 -9.73 -17.70
C HIS A 52 4.64 -8.44 -17.55
N ASP A 53 3.38 -8.47 -17.97
CA ASP A 53 2.44 -7.38 -17.68
C ASP A 53 2.17 -7.28 -16.18
N LEU A 54 2.16 -6.07 -15.67
CA LEU A 54 2.00 -5.78 -14.22
C LEU A 54 0.66 -5.16 -13.87
N LYS A 55 -0.14 -4.74 -14.85
CA LYS A 55 -1.46 -4.18 -14.61
C LYS A 55 -2.35 -5.21 -13.93
N GLY A 56 -2.90 -4.84 -12.78
CA GLY A 56 -3.65 -5.76 -11.91
C GLY A 56 -2.84 -6.23 -10.70
N CYS A 57 -1.52 -6.09 -10.72
CA CYS A 57 -0.65 -6.34 -9.57
C CYS A 57 -0.55 -5.06 -8.73
N ASP A 58 -1.60 -4.74 -8.00
CA ASP A 58 -1.69 -3.44 -7.29
C ASP A 58 -0.59 -3.27 -6.24
N GLY A 59 -0.15 -4.34 -5.61
CA GLY A 59 0.93 -4.29 -4.61
C GLY A 59 2.25 -3.76 -5.16
N VAL A 60 2.53 -3.95 -6.45
CA VAL A 60 3.77 -3.46 -7.06
C VAL A 60 3.87 -1.93 -7.03
N LEU A 61 2.75 -1.24 -6.95
CA LEU A 61 2.68 0.22 -6.90
C LEU A 61 3.39 0.80 -5.68
N VAL A 62 3.52 0.05 -4.60
CA VAL A 62 4.32 0.47 -3.43
C VAL A 62 5.75 0.82 -3.85
N LEU A 63 6.30 0.06 -4.79
CA LEU A 63 7.67 0.25 -5.29
C LEU A 63 7.73 1.10 -6.55
N SER A 64 6.79 0.93 -7.48
CA SER A 64 6.81 1.63 -8.77
C SER A 64 6.18 3.02 -8.72
N ARG A 65 5.12 3.18 -7.97
CA ARG A 65 4.32 4.42 -7.87
C ARG A 65 3.88 4.70 -6.43
N PRO A 66 4.83 4.92 -5.52
CA PRO A 66 4.49 5.22 -4.12
C PRO A 66 3.62 6.47 -3.97
N ASP A 67 3.71 7.42 -4.90
CA ASP A 67 2.85 8.61 -4.94
C ASP A 67 1.36 8.26 -5.03
N VAL A 68 1.02 7.25 -5.83
CA VAL A 68 -0.35 6.78 -5.99
C VAL A 68 -0.88 6.14 -4.71
N ILE A 69 -0.08 5.27 -4.08
CA ILE A 69 -0.44 4.62 -2.81
C ILE A 69 -0.63 5.66 -1.70
N LEU A 70 0.29 6.60 -1.58
CA LEU A 70 0.16 7.69 -0.62
C LEU A 70 -1.09 8.53 -0.87
N GLY A 71 -1.44 8.78 -2.12
CA GLY A 71 -2.65 9.50 -2.49
C GLY A 71 -3.90 8.80 -1.99
N VAL A 72 -3.99 7.49 -2.14
CA VAL A 72 -5.12 6.70 -1.63
C VAL A 72 -5.19 6.75 -0.11
N HIS A 73 -4.08 6.57 0.58
CA HIS A 73 -4.04 6.65 2.04
C HIS A 73 -4.49 8.02 2.55
N ARG A 74 -4.01 9.09 1.93
CA ARG A 74 -4.42 10.46 2.29
C ARG A 74 -5.91 10.67 2.09
N GLU A 75 -6.46 10.17 1.02
CA GLU A 75 -7.89 10.31 0.72
C GLU A 75 -8.75 9.66 1.81
N TYR A 76 -8.39 8.46 2.29
CA TYR A 76 -9.09 7.83 3.41
C TYR A 76 -8.90 8.56 4.73
N LEU A 77 -7.69 9.03 5.04
CA LEU A 77 -7.41 9.78 6.26
C LEU A 77 -8.17 11.13 6.27
N GLU A 78 -8.20 11.83 5.16
CA GLU A 78 -8.95 13.08 5.00
C GLU A 78 -10.47 12.87 5.13
N ALA A 79 -10.96 11.70 4.71
CA ALA A 79 -12.35 11.33 4.89
C ALA A 79 -12.71 10.93 6.34
N GLY A 80 -11.72 10.80 7.22
CA GLY A 80 -11.92 10.54 8.64
C GLY A 80 -11.52 9.14 9.11
N ALA A 81 -10.84 8.33 8.29
CA ALA A 81 -10.30 7.06 8.75
C ALA A 81 -9.22 7.27 9.81
N ASP A 82 -9.24 6.43 10.83
CA ASP A 82 -8.25 6.43 11.91
C ASP A 82 -7.11 5.44 11.64
N LEU A 83 -7.42 4.38 10.91
CA LEU A 83 -6.52 3.28 10.60
C LEU A 83 -6.51 3.07 9.10
N ILE A 84 -5.33 2.86 8.55
CA ILE A 84 -5.15 2.51 7.14
C ILE A 84 -4.50 1.13 7.03
N THR A 85 -4.89 0.40 6.00
CA THR A 85 -4.35 -0.93 5.70
C THR A 85 -3.21 -0.80 4.70
N THR A 86 -2.13 -1.54 4.90
CA THR A 86 -1.01 -1.58 3.95
C THR A 86 -1.45 -2.16 2.60
N ALA A 87 -0.78 -1.76 1.51
CA ALA A 87 -1.07 -2.24 0.16
C ALA A 87 -0.36 -3.58 -0.13
N THR A 88 -0.55 -4.57 0.77
CA THR A 88 0.15 -5.85 0.74
C THR A 88 -0.77 -7.07 0.52
N PHE A 89 -1.97 -6.85 0.03
CA PHE A 89 -2.98 -7.92 -0.12
C PHE A 89 -2.46 -9.12 -0.93
N ASN A 90 -1.78 -8.87 -2.05
CA ASN A 90 -1.16 -9.89 -2.91
C ASN A 90 0.38 -9.88 -2.77
N GLY A 91 0.90 -9.51 -1.60
CA GLY A 91 2.32 -9.34 -1.36
C GLY A 91 3.10 -10.62 -1.06
N SER A 92 2.49 -11.79 -1.14
CA SER A 92 3.21 -13.05 -0.96
C SER A 92 3.98 -13.44 -2.20
N SER A 93 5.09 -14.18 -2.04
CA SER A 93 5.86 -14.72 -3.16
C SER A 93 4.99 -15.59 -4.08
N ILE A 94 4.03 -16.32 -3.53
CA ILE A 94 3.12 -17.18 -4.30
C ILE A 94 2.25 -16.33 -5.23
N SER A 95 1.63 -15.27 -4.73
CA SER A 95 0.81 -14.37 -5.55
C SER A 95 1.64 -13.58 -6.57
N LEU A 96 2.82 -13.14 -6.17
CA LEU A 96 3.73 -12.40 -7.04
C LEU A 96 4.33 -13.26 -8.16
N ALA A 97 4.33 -14.59 -8.01
CA ALA A 97 4.77 -15.52 -9.03
C ALA A 97 3.99 -15.40 -10.33
N ASP A 98 2.70 -15.07 -10.27
CA ASP A 98 1.86 -14.85 -11.46
C ASP A 98 2.37 -13.70 -12.34
N TYR A 99 3.19 -12.81 -11.78
CA TYR A 99 3.77 -11.66 -12.46
C TYR A 99 5.29 -11.75 -12.58
N GLY A 100 5.90 -12.89 -12.20
CA GLY A 100 7.35 -13.05 -12.19
C GLY A 100 8.08 -12.15 -11.19
N LEU A 101 7.44 -11.83 -10.08
CA LEU A 101 7.92 -10.87 -9.07
C LEU A 101 8.21 -11.50 -7.71
N GLU A 102 8.36 -12.83 -7.61
CA GLU A 102 8.65 -13.51 -6.36
C GLU A 102 9.85 -12.91 -5.59
N PRO A 103 10.95 -12.51 -6.26
CA PRO A 103 12.13 -12.01 -5.54
C PRO A 103 11.92 -10.72 -4.78
N ILE A 104 10.90 -9.93 -5.13
CA ILE A 104 10.65 -8.63 -4.48
C ILE A 104 9.65 -8.72 -3.32
N ALA A 105 9.16 -9.91 -2.97
CA ALA A 105 8.15 -10.06 -1.93
C ALA A 105 8.56 -9.44 -0.59
N LEU A 106 9.79 -9.68 -0.14
CA LEU A 106 10.29 -9.11 1.10
C LEU A 106 10.35 -7.58 1.03
N GLU A 107 10.96 -7.05 -0.01
CA GLU A 107 11.10 -5.60 -0.22
C GLU A 107 9.74 -4.91 -0.24
N LEU A 108 8.79 -5.46 -1.00
CA LEU A 108 7.44 -4.91 -1.11
C LEU A 108 6.71 -4.82 0.24
N ASN A 109 6.91 -5.81 1.12
CA ASN A 109 6.25 -5.84 2.43
C ASN A 109 6.96 -5.00 3.49
N VAL A 110 8.21 -4.62 3.27
CA VAL A 110 9.01 -3.81 4.22
C VAL A 110 8.92 -2.32 3.91
N GLU A 111 8.73 -1.93 2.65
CA GLU A 111 8.66 -0.54 2.21
C GLU A 111 7.38 0.17 2.65
#